data_9bdd2935179f1577aecd609cf5cdb033
#
_entry.id   9bdd2935179f1577aecd609cf5cdb033
#
_cell.length_a   1.000
_cell.length_b   1.000
_cell.length_c   1.000
_cell.angle_alpha   90.00
_cell.angle_beta   90.00
_cell.angle_gamma   90.00
#
_symmetry.space_group_name_H-M   'P 1'
#
loop_
_entity.id
_entity.type
_entity.pdbx_description
1 polymer ?
#
loop_
_entity_poly.entity_id
_entity_poly.type
_entity_poly.pdbx_seq_one_letter_code
_entity_poly.pdbx_strand_id
1 'polypeptide(L)'
;MTKNIIIKTSVQKRFDSFMVHGRVLFFSAPCGFGKTVLADALLHGQNVLRQSAADPGCAIPPSEQDWDILLIDDLQLMQEEAGQQALCELIRSSPERRFVLLSRGVPPGCLTAFQYTGLMTVLEADDLLFDAGDVRRLFQLSGVNVTDSEIDGILKESVGYPLGVAITARCMSPDKPWTPELVARVFHEVFLYFETAIYRRFDLPVRRFLLELAPFESFDLEMARMVSGDPRAGERLDWIFRYTTMLRYDDCQRFHFWSGFRAFLLWEMEREYTEEKRKALISRGGLYYELKEDYAHALECYTSGGDHSKVSELLVRNAELHPGMGHYAEMEKYYRSLPEAEILASPSLMQGMSMLCALVMDYEGSERWYGELQKFAEHCDRQDAAGKQARGRLAWLDISLPQRGVKGLTETIPAVFRLLTNKEVA
;
A
#
# COMPACT_ATOMS: atom_id res chain seq x y z
N MET A 1 -11.90 16.67 -31.42
CA MET A 1 -10.76 16.76 -30.46
C MET A 1 -10.05 15.41 -30.33
N THR A 2 -9.46 14.87 -31.42
CA THR A 2 -8.91 13.50 -31.47
C THR A 2 -7.38 13.46 -31.72
N LYS A 3 -6.63 14.54 -31.38
CA LYS A 3 -5.26 14.67 -31.86
C LYS A 3 -4.15 14.03 -31.01
N ASN A 4 -4.41 13.63 -29.78
CA ASN A 4 -3.31 13.17 -28.88
C ASN A 4 -3.67 11.87 -28.14
N ILE A 5 -4.19 10.87 -28.85
CA ILE A 5 -4.53 9.58 -28.26
C ILE A 5 -3.41 8.58 -28.57
N ILE A 6 -2.89 7.95 -27.54
CA ILE A 6 -1.91 6.87 -27.66
C ILE A 6 -2.64 5.53 -27.58
N ILE A 7 -2.53 4.74 -28.65
CA ILE A 7 -2.96 3.34 -28.66
C ILE A 7 -1.70 2.46 -28.62
N LYS A 8 -1.55 1.67 -27.58
CA LYS A 8 -0.43 0.73 -27.45
C LYS A 8 -0.56 -0.37 -28.50
N THR A 9 0.55 -0.80 -29.07
CA THR A 9 0.55 -1.87 -30.09
C THR A 9 -0.03 -3.19 -29.54
N SER A 10 0.20 -3.48 -28.26
CA SER A 10 -0.37 -4.65 -27.58
C SER A 10 -1.90 -4.59 -27.50
N VAL A 11 -2.43 -3.42 -27.15
CA VAL A 11 -3.88 -3.18 -27.05
C VAL A 11 -4.52 -3.26 -28.44
N GLN A 12 -3.89 -2.66 -29.46
CA GLN A 12 -4.38 -2.73 -30.85
C GLN A 12 -4.48 -4.17 -31.32
N LYS A 13 -3.44 -4.98 -31.11
CA LYS A 13 -3.43 -6.41 -31.49
C LYS A 13 -4.55 -7.20 -30.79
N ARG A 14 -4.81 -6.93 -29.51
CA ARG A 14 -5.89 -7.58 -28.75
C ARG A 14 -7.26 -7.14 -29.25
N PHE A 15 -7.41 -5.86 -29.62
CA PHE A 15 -8.61 -5.35 -30.26
C PHE A 15 -8.85 -5.98 -31.64
N ASP A 16 -7.82 -6.08 -32.48
CA ASP A 16 -7.92 -6.71 -33.80
C ASP A 16 -8.34 -8.21 -33.67
N SER A 17 -7.75 -8.93 -32.73
CA SER A 17 -8.15 -10.30 -32.40
C SER A 17 -9.61 -10.40 -31.92
N PHE A 18 -10.04 -9.48 -31.04
CA PHE A 18 -11.43 -9.38 -30.61
C PHE A 18 -12.37 -9.14 -31.81
N MET A 19 -12.02 -8.25 -32.72
CA MET A 19 -12.84 -7.97 -33.90
C MET A 19 -13.01 -9.17 -34.84
N VAL A 20 -12.08 -10.12 -34.82
CA VAL A 20 -12.14 -11.33 -35.66
C VAL A 20 -12.83 -12.48 -34.94
N HIS A 21 -12.44 -12.77 -33.71
CA HIS A 21 -12.83 -14.00 -33.01
C HIS A 21 -13.61 -13.77 -31.72
N GLY A 22 -13.53 -12.56 -31.14
CA GLY A 22 -14.13 -12.24 -29.84
C GLY A 22 -15.57 -11.80 -29.95
N ARG A 23 -16.25 -11.86 -28.78
CA ARG A 23 -17.64 -11.40 -28.59
C ARG A 23 -17.69 -10.22 -27.64
N VAL A 24 -16.85 -10.24 -26.61
CA VAL A 24 -16.80 -9.24 -25.55
C VAL A 24 -15.38 -8.72 -25.42
N LEU A 25 -15.22 -7.40 -25.47
CA LEU A 25 -14.02 -6.69 -25.05
C LEU A 25 -14.33 -5.96 -23.76
N PHE A 26 -13.69 -6.37 -22.67
CA PHE A 26 -13.93 -5.82 -21.35
C PHE A 26 -12.71 -5.01 -20.89
N PHE A 27 -12.94 -3.74 -20.54
CA PHE A 27 -11.92 -2.89 -19.92
C PHE A 27 -12.13 -2.88 -18.40
N SER A 28 -11.17 -3.44 -17.68
CA SER A 28 -11.12 -3.50 -16.23
C SER A 28 -9.99 -2.61 -15.70
N ALA A 29 -10.24 -1.32 -15.55
CA ALA A 29 -9.23 -0.40 -15.07
C ALA A 29 -9.88 0.75 -14.29
N PRO A 30 -9.18 1.34 -13.30
CA PRO A 30 -9.70 2.45 -12.53
C PRO A 30 -10.01 3.69 -13.39
N CYS A 31 -10.54 4.74 -12.76
CA CYS A 31 -10.70 6.02 -13.44
C CYS A 31 -9.35 6.61 -13.85
N GLY A 32 -9.33 7.46 -14.90
CA GLY A 32 -8.11 8.10 -15.38
C GLY A 32 -7.19 7.22 -16.24
N PHE A 33 -7.51 5.94 -16.45
CA PHE A 33 -6.79 5.04 -17.36
C PHE A 33 -7.15 5.23 -18.84
N GLY A 34 -8.02 6.19 -19.17
CA GLY A 34 -8.35 6.53 -20.55
C GLY A 34 -9.28 5.55 -21.27
N LYS A 35 -9.99 4.65 -20.57
CA LYS A 35 -10.84 3.60 -21.17
C LYS A 35 -11.79 4.13 -22.22
N THR A 36 -12.61 5.15 -21.90
CA THR A 36 -13.59 5.73 -22.80
C THR A 36 -12.92 6.35 -24.03
N VAL A 37 -11.83 7.11 -23.84
CA VAL A 37 -11.06 7.73 -24.91
C VAL A 37 -10.43 6.68 -25.85
N LEU A 38 -9.92 5.60 -25.26
CA LEU A 38 -9.31 4.50 -26.02
C LEU A 38 -10.36 3.71 -26.79
N ALA A 39 -11.50 3.39 -26.15
CA ALA A 39 -12.61 2.73 -26.82
C ALA A 39 -13.16 3.55 -28.00
N ASP A 40 -13.30 4.88 -27.83
CA ASP A 40 -13.71 5.79 -28.88
C ASP A 40 -12.74 5.80 -30.07
N ALA A 41 -11.44 5.76 -29.78
CA ALA A 41 -10.42 5.72 -30.84
C ALA A 41 -10.41 4.38 -31.58
N LEU A 42 -10.51 3.26 -30.87
CA LEU A 42 -10.53 1.91 -31.43
C LEU A 42 -11.80 1.64 -32.28
N LEU A 43 -12.93 2.20 -31.87
CA LEU A 43 -14.23 2.01 -32.51
C LEU A 43 -14.53 3.07 -33.58
N HIS A 44 -13.56 3.91 -33.91
CA HIS A 44 -13.77 4.96 -34.92
C HIS A 44 -14.17 4.38 -36.29
N GLY A 45 -15.28 4.85 -36.84
CA GLY A 45 -15.81 4.37 -38.14
C GLY A 45 -16.66 3.10 -38.06
N GLN A 46 -16.90 2.54 -36.87
CA GLN A 46 -17.81 1.41 -36.66
C GLN A 46 -19.25 1.89 -36.34
N ASN A 47 -20.24 1.04 -36.61
CA ASN A 47 -21.63 1.28 -36.23
C ASN A 47 -21.83 0.90 -34.75
N VAL A 48 -21.75 1.87 -33.85
CA VAL A 48 -21.70 1.66 -32.39
C VAL A 48 -22.91 2.28 -31.72
N LEU A 49 -23.72 1.45 -31.04
CA LEU A 49 -24.69 1.93 -30.06
C LEU A 49 -23.99 2.18 -28.72
N ARG A 50 -24.10 3.39 -28.18
CA ARG A 50 -23.45 3.80 -26.92
C ARG A 50 -24.47 3.96 -25.83
N GLN A 51 -24.18 3.41 -24.66
CA GLN A 51 -24.96 3.55 -23.43
C GLN A 51 -24.03 3.75 -22.23
N SER A 52 -24.56 4.32 -21.17
CA SER A 52 -23.88 4.42 -19.87
C SER A 52 -24.77 3.83 -18.79
N ALA A 53 -24.22 2.95 -17.98
CA ALA A 53 -24.93 2.43 -16.80
C ALA A 53 -25.13 3.51 -15.72
N ALA A 54 -24.52 4.69 -15.88
CA ALA A 54 -24.75 5.85 -15.03
C ALA A 54 -26.05 6.60 -15.37
N ASP A 55 -26.63 6.36 -16.57
CA ASP A 55 -27.83 7.06 -17.01
C ASP A 55 -29.09 6.48 -16.37
N PRO A 56 -29.95 7.30 -15.76
CA PRO A 56 -31.22 6.84 -15.25
C PRO A 56 -32.05 6.22 -16.37
N GLY A 57 -32.39 4.94 -16.25
CA GLY A 57 -33.16 4.22 -17.27
C GLY A 57 -32.33 3.52 -18.34
N CYS A 58 -31.01 3.34 -18.10
CA CYS A 58 -30.18 2.47 -18.95
C CYS A 58 -30.82 1.06 -18.99
N ALA A 59 -31.47 0.74 -20.09
CA ALA A 59 -32.03 -0.57 -20.33
C ALA A 59 -31.25 -1.27 -21.43
N ILE A 60 -31.13 -2.60 -21.32
CA ILE A 60 -30.54 -3.40 -22.38
C ILE A 60 -31.32 -3.17 -23.68
N PRO A 61 -30.67 -2.77 -24.79
CA PRO A 61 -31.37 -2.42 -26.00
C PRO A 61 -32.09 -3.64 -26.61
N PRO A 62 -33.24 -3.47 -27.21
CA PRO A 62 -33.92 -4.55 -27.89
C PRO A 62 -33.08 -5.02 -29.10
N SER A 63 -33.17 -6.32 -29.41
CA SER A 63 -32.42 -6.96 -30.50
C SER A 63 -32.75 -6.44 -31.90
N GLU A 64 -33.84 -5.67 -32.05
CA GLU A 64 -34.33 -5.16 -33.34
C GLU A 64 -33.66 -3.87 -33.82
N GLN A 65 -32.85 -3.21 -32.94
CA GLN A 65 -32.12 -2.00 -33.31
C GLN A 65 -30.92 -2.33 -34.22
N ASP A 66 -30.65 -1.43 -35.18
CA ASP A 66 -29.55 -1.56 -36.12
C ASP A 66 -28.24 -1.05 -35.50
N TRP A 67 -27.39 -1.96 -35.04
CA TRP A 67 -26.04 -1.72 -34.52
C TRP A 67 -25.17 -2.98 -34.61
N ASP A 68 -23.89 -2.81 -34.85
CA ASP A 68 -22.92 -3.92 -34.89
C ASP A 68 -22.22 -4.13 -33.55
N ILE A 69 -21.97 -3.02 -32.85
CA ILE A 69 -21.26 -3.03 -31.57
C ILE A 69 -22.08 -2.27 -30.52
N LEU A 70 -22.29 -2.89 -29.36
CA LEU A 70 -22.83 -2.22 -28.17
C LEU A 70 -21.68 -1.84 -27.24
N LEU A 71 -21.51 -0.55 -26.98
CA LEU A 71 -20.61 -0.04 -25.97
C LEU A 71 -21.41 0.36 -24.72
N ILE A 72 -21.09 -0.23 -23.57
CA ILE A 72 -21.63 0.17 -22.26
C ILE A 72 -20.50 0.72 -21.40
N ASP A 73 -20.60 2.01 -21.04
CA ASP A 73 -19.68 2.65 -20.10
C ASP A 73 -20.20 2.58 -18.66
N ASP A 74 -19.28 2.74 -17.69
CA ASP A 74 -19.56 2.69 -16.25
C ASP A 74 -20.30 1.42 -15.79
N LEU A 75 -20.02 0.26 -16.40
CA LEU A 75 -20.72 -1.02 -16.14
C LEU A 75 -20.73 -1.42 -14.66
N GLN A 76 -19.75 -0.99 -13.85
CA GLN A 76 -19.72 -1.22 -12.39
C GLN A 76 -20.94 -0.66 -11.66
N LEU A 77 -21.71 0.24 -12.28
CA LEU A 77 -22.94 0.79 -11.73
C LEU A 77 -24.16 -0.12 -11.98
N MET A 78 -24.06 -1.10 -12.90
CA MET A 78 -25.07 -2.13 -13.12
C MET A 78 -24.98 -3.21 -12.03
N GLN A 79 -25.43 -2.88 -10.82
CA GLN A 79 -25.34 -3.77 -9.65
C GLN A 79 -26.50 -4.76 -9.53
N GLU A 80 -27.62 -4.48 -10.19
CA GLU A 80 -28.78 -5.37 -10.19
C GLU A 80 -28.51 -6.65 -10.98
N GLU A 81 -28.70 -7.80 -10.34
CA GLU A 81 -28.49 -9.11 -10.95
C GLU A 81 -29.33 -9.31 -12.22
N ALA A 82 -30.54 -8.79 -12.22
CA ALA A 82 -31.45 -8.85 -13.38
C ALA A 82 -30.83 -8.12 -14.60
N GLY A 83 -30.22 -6.95 -14.41
CA GLY A 83 -29.55 -6.22 -15.49
C GLY A 83 -28.34 -6.96 -16.04
N GLN A 84 -27.54 -7.54 -15.15
CA GLN A 84 -26.38 -8.34 -15.53
C GLN A 84 -26.77 -9.62 -16.28
N GLN A 85 -27.84 -10.30 -15.85
CA GLN A 85 -28.39 -11.47 -16.52
C GLN A 85 -28.93 -11.13 -17.91
N ALA A 86 -29.69 -10.04 -18.03
CA ALA A 86 -30.23 -9.56 -19.31
C ALA A 86 -29.09 -9.22 -20.31
N LEU A 87 -27.99 -8.60 -19.84
CA LEU A 87 -26.81 -8.40 -20.68
C LEU A 87 -26.20 -9.71 -21.16
N CYS A 88 -26.06 -10.69 -20.27
CA CYS A 88 -25.51 -12.01 -20.63
C CYS A 88 -26.41 -12.74 -21.63
N GLU A 89 -27.74 -12.62 -21.51
CA GLU A 89 -28.72 -13.19 -22.45
C GLU A 89 -28.61 -12.51 -23.82
N LEU A 90 -28.51 -11.18 -23.86
CA LEU A 90 -28.31 -10.44 -25.10
C LEU A 90 -27.03 -10.87 -25.81
N ILE A 91 -25.89 -11.02 -25.07
CA ILE A 91 -24.63 -11.50 -25.64
C ILE A 91 -24.79 -12.90 -26.24
N ARG A 92 -25.52 -13.81 -25.59
CA ARG A 92 -25.76 -15.17 -26.07
C ARG A 92 -26.67 -15.20 -27.30
N SER A 93 -27.76 -14.42 -27.28
CA SER A 93 -28.78 -14.42 -28.33
C SER A 93 -28.37 -13.67 -29.61
N SER A 94 -27.28 -12.88 -29.57
CA SER A 94 -26.84 -12.04 -30.67
C SER A 94 -25.45 -12.46 -31.19
N PRO A 95 -25.30 -13.62 -31.85
CA PRO A 95 -23.98 -14.20 -32.24
C PRO A 95 -23.18 -13.32 -33.20
N GLU A 96 -23.81 -12.49 -34.02
CA GLU A 96 -23.15 -11.63 -35.01
C GLU A 96 -22.68 -10.29 -34.43
N ARG A 97 -23.10 -9.96 -33.19
CA ARG A 97 -22.83 -8.67 -32.57
C ARG A 97 -21.66 -8.73 -31.61
N ARG A 98 -21.01 -7.60 -31.39
CA ARG A 98 -19.90 -7.44 -30.46
C ARG A 98 -20.27 -6.48 -29.33
N PHE A 99 -19.60 -6.66 -28.19
CA PHE A 99 -19.88 -5.91 -26.97
C PHE A 99 -18.56 -5.34 -26.42
N VAL A 100 -18.52 -4.03 -26.20
CA VAL A 100 -17.40 -3.33 -25.56
C VAL A 100 -17.89 -2.81 -24.23
N LEU A 101 -17.34 -3.35 -23.16
CA LEU A 101 -17.79 -3.08 -21.80
C LEU A 101 -16.68 -2.36 -21.03
N LEU A 102 -16.96 -1.15 -20.56
CA LEU A 102 -16.00 -0.34 -19.80
C LEU A 102 -16.42 -0.36 -18.34
N SER A 103 -15.51 -0.79 -17.46
CA SER A 103 -15.74 -0.86 -16.02
C SER A 103 -14.56 -0.31 -15.24
N ARG A 104 -14.83 0.25 -14.06
CA ARG A 104 -13.80 0.56 -13.06
C ARG A 104 -13.48 -0.61 -12.15
N GLY A 105 -14.37 -1.61 -12.11
CA GLY A 105 -14.26 -2.83 -11.34
C GLY A 105 -13.95 -4.05 -12.20
N VAL A 106 -13.96 -5.20 -11.55
CA VAL A 106 -13.76 -6.50 -12.19
C VAL A 106 -14.99 -6.93 -12.99
N PRO A 107 -14.84 -7.86 -13.95
CA PRO A 107 -15.98 -8.42 -14.68
C PRO A 107 -17.01 -9.06 -13.73
N PRO A 108 -18.32 -8.81 -13.92
CA PRO A 108 -19.36 -9.52 -13.20
C PRO A 108 -19.27 -11.04 -13.40
N GLY A 109 -19.60 -11.81 -12.35
CA GLY A 109 -19.51 -13.28 -12.37
C GLY A 109 -20.28 -13.94 -13.52
N CYS A 110 -21.39 -13.35 -13.98
CA CYS A 110 -22.18 -13.85 -15.11
C CYS A 110 -21.40 -13.83 -16.45
N LEU A 111 -20.36 -12.99 -16.60
CA LEU A 111 -19.50 -12.91 -17.78
C LEU A 111 -18.34 -13.92 -17.76
N THR A 112 -18.07 -14.59 -16.63
CA THR A 112 -16.94 -15.51 -16.44
C THR A 112 -16.93 -16.63 -17.49
N ALA A 113 -18.09 -17.15 -17.87
CA ALA A 113 -18.19 -18.20 -18.89
C ALA A 113 -17.63 -17.74 -20.25
N PHE A 114 -17.82 -16.49 -20.64
CA PHE A 114 -17.27 -15.96 -21.89
C PHE A 114 -15.73 -15.82 -21.83
N GLN A 115 -15.19 -15.55 -20.65
CA GLN A 115 -13.73 -15.49 -20.45
C GLN A 115 -13.11 -16.89 -20.63
N TYR A 116 -13.64 -17.91 -19.96
CA TYR A 116 -13.11 -19.28 -20.05
C TYR A 116 -13.30 -19.93 -21.42
N THR A 117 -14.32 -19.53 -22.18
CA THR A 117 -14.53 -20.01 -23.56
C THR A 117 -13.72 -19.24 -24.60
N GLY A 118 -12.89 -18.26 -24.18
CA GLY A 118 -12.08 -17.45 -25.10
C GLY A 118 -12.89 -16.41 -25.90
N LEU A 119 -14.17 -16.24 -25.61
CA LEU A 119 -15.03 -15.25 -26.28
C LEU A 119 -14.94 -13.85 -25.68
N MET A 120 -14.33 -13.71 -24.48
CA MET A 120 -14.10 -12.41 -23.84
C MET A 120 -12.61 -12.13 -23.71
N THR A 121 -12.20 -10.96 -24.21
CA THR A 121 -10.89 -10.39 -23.99
C THR A 121 -10.99 -9.34 -22.90
N VAL A 122 -10.18 -9.47 -21.83
CA VAL A 122 -10.13 -8.47 -20.73
C VAL A 122 -8.86 -7.65 -20.90
N LEU A 123 -9.00 -6.33 -20.97
CA LEU A 123 -7.91 -5.37 -20.88
C LEU A 123 -7.87 -4.83 -19.46
N GLU A 124 -6.80 -5.11 -18.75
CA GLU A 124 -6.61 -4.70 -17.36
C GLU A 124 -5.84 -3.37 -17.25
N ALA A 125 -5.77 -2.81 -16.04
CA ALA A 125 -5.07 -1.55 -15.78
C ALA A 125 -3.61 -1.61 -16.26
N ASP A 126 -2.92 -2.72 -16.06
CA ASP A 126 -1.50 -2.89 -16.43
C ASP A 126 -1.29 -2.89 -17.96
N ASP A 127 -2.28 -3.34 -18.74
CA ASP A 127 -2.26 -3.22 -20.20
C ASP A 127 -2.30 -1.76 -20.68
N LEU A 128 -2.85 -0.86 -19.84
CA LEU A 128 -3.11 0.54 -20.18
C LEU A 128 -2.04 1.50 -19.62
N LEU A 129 -1.16 1.05 -18.73
CA LEU A 129 -0.06 1.86 -18.22
C LEU A 129 0.88 2.26 -19.36
N PHE A 130 1.30 3.52 -19.39
CA PHE A 130 2.24 4.02 -20.38
C PHE A 130 3.67 3.58 -20.08
N ASP A 131 4.36 3.12 -21.09
CA ASP A 131 5.80 2.91 -21.07
C ASP A 131 6.59 4.15 -21.58
N ALA A 132 7.92 4.07 -21.59
CA ALA A 132 8.77 5.18 -22.04
C ALA A 132 8.49 5.61 -23.49
N GLY A 133 8.15 4.65 -24.36
CA GLY A 133 7.80 4.93 -25.75
C GLY A 133 6.45 5.65 -25.87
N ASP A 134 5.48 5.26 -25.05
CA ASP A 134 4.17 5.90 -24.99
C ASP A 134 4.25 7.33 -24.46
N VAL A 135 5.02 7.53 -23.36
CA VAL A 135 5.30 8.85 -22.81
C VAL A 135 5.93 9.75 -23.89
N ARG A 136 7.00 9.29 -24.53
CA ARG A 136 7.67 10.06 -25.60
C ARG A 136 6.71 10.45 -26.71
N ARG A 137 5.88 9.53 -27.19
CA ARG A 137 4.88 9.78 -28.24
C ARG A 137 3.84 10.81 -27.80
N LEU A 138 3.35 10.71 -26.57
CA LEU A 138 2.36 11.67 -26.04
C LEU A 138 2.92 13.09 -25.98
N PHE A 139 4.16 13.24 -25.50
CA PHE A 139 4.82 14.53 -25.42
C PHE A 139 5.10 15.13 -26.81
N GLN A 140 5.55 14.31 -27.76
CA GLN A 140 5.71 14.74 -29.17
C GLN A 140 4.39 15.24 -29.77
N LEU A 141 3.29 14.51 -29.55
CA LEU A 141 1.95 14.93 -30.00
C LEU A 141 1.48 16.23 -29.31
N SER A 142 1.97 16.48 -28.10
CA SER A 142 1.68 17.69 -27.33
C SER A 142 2.62 18.86 -27.69
N GLY A 143 3.59 18.65 -28.59
CA GLY A 143 4.54 19.66 -29.01
C GLY A 143 5.65 19.98 -28.01
N VAL A 144 5.87 19.08 -27.05
CA VAL A 144 6.90 19.19 -26.00
C VAL A 144 7.98 18.13 -26.23
N ASN A 145 9.23 18.58 -26.31
CA ASN A 145 10.36 17.65 -26.35
C ASN A 145 10.80 17.30 -24.94
N VAL A 146 10.98 16.02 -24.68
CA VAL A 146 11.44 15.48 -23.38
C VAL A 146 12.69 14.65 -23.57
N THR A 147 13.62 14.78 -22.65
CA THR A 147 14.84 13.97 -22.56
C THR A 147 14.53 12.59 -21.94
N ASP A 148 15.44 11.63 -22.12
CA ASP A 148 15.30 10.31 -21.50
C ASP A 148 15.26 10.39 -19.97
N SER A 149 16.07 11.25 -19.36
CA SER A 149 16.07 11.50 -17.93
C SER A 149 14.76 12.06 -17.40
N GLU A 150 14.10 12.95 -18.16
CA GLU A 150 12.79 13.47 -17.82
C GLU A 150 11.71 12.38 -17.95
N ILE A 151 11.79 11.54 -18.99
CA ILE A 151 10.87 10.38 -19.15
C ILE A 151 10.99 9.44 -17.96
N ASP A 152 12.22 9.10 -17.55
CA ASP A 152 12.46 8.24 -16.38
C ASP A 152 11.90 8.88 -15.11
N GLY A 153 12.09 10.18 -14.92
CA GLY A 153 11.50 10.93 -13.81
C GLY A 153 9.97 10.91 -13.82
N ILE A 154 9.35 11.16 -14.98
CA ILE A 154 7.89 11.12 -15.17
C ILE A 154 7.35 9.72 -14.85
N LEU A 155 8.00 8.67 -15.36
CA LEU A 155 7.57 7.29 -15.11
C LEU A 155 7.76 6.87 -13.65
N LYS A 156 8.82 7.30 -13.00
CA LYS A 156 9.07 7.05 -11.58
C LYS A 156 7.93 7.61 -10.72
N GLU A 157 7.49 8.83 -11.00
CA GLU A 157 6.46 9.51 -10.20
C GLU A 157 5.04 9.07 -10.60
N SER A 158 4.76 8.89 -11.90
CA SER A 158 3.42 8.53 -12.39
C SER A 158 3.15 7.02 -12.40
N VAL A 159 4.18 6.18 -12.31
CA VAL A 159 4.10 4.72 -12.53
C VAL A 159 3.40 4.39 -13.87
N GLY A 160 3.55 5.26 -14.87
CA GLY A 160 2.90 5.13 -16.17
C GLY A 160 1.38 5.41 -16.17
N TYR A 161 0.81 5.96 -15.10
CA TYR A 161 -0.62 6.29 -15.01
C TYR A 161 -1.04 7.30 -16.10
N PRO A 162 -1.93 6.94 -17.04
CA PRO A 162 -2.21 7.73 -18.22
C PRO A 162 -2.69 9.16 -17.93
N LEU A 163 -3.55 9.35 -16.94
CA LEU A 163 -4.02 10.68 -16.55
C LEU A 163 -2.86 11.53 -15.98
N GLY A 164 -2.03 10.95 -15.11
CA GLY A 164 -0.87 11.64 -14.54
C GLY A 164 0.10 12.10 -15.61
N VAL A 165 0.43 11.21 -16.55
CA VAL A 165 1.29 11.55 -17.71
C VAL A 165 0.66 12.61 -18.60
N ALA A 166 -0.66 12.53 -18.86
CA ALA A 166 -1.37 13.52 -19.68
C ALA A 166 -1.44 14.91 -19.01
N ILE A 167 -1.63 14.97 -17.68
CA ILE A 167 -1.57 16.22 -16.92
C ILE A 167 -0.15 16.78 -16.98
N THR A 168 0.88 15.95 -16.81
CA THR A 168 2.28 16.36 -16.93
C THR A 168 2.56 16.97 -18.30
N ALA A 169 2.15 16.30 -19.38
CA ALA A 169 2.33 16.81 -20.76
C ALA A 169 1.62 18.17 -20.99
N ARG A 170 0.51 18.42 -20.30
CA ARG A 170 -0.19 19.72 -20.36
C ARG A 170 0.49 20.81 -19.52
N CYS A 171 1.15 20.43 -18.44
CA CYS A 171 1.81 21.37 -17.52
C CYS A 171 3.23 21.72 -17.93
N MET A 172 3.91 20.85 -18.69
CA MET A 172 5.24 21.08 -19.23
C MET A 172 5.20 21.97 -20.49
N SER A 173 6.20 22.80 -20.63
CA SER A 173 6.50 23.60 -21.82
C SER A 173 8.00 23.88 -21.86
N PRO A 174 8.56 24.42 -22.97
CA PRO A 174 9.99 24.77 -23.02
C PRO A 174 10.43 25.68 -21.87
N ASP A 175 9.55 26.57 -21.41
CA ASP A 175 9.79 27.48 -20.27
C ASP A 175 9.48 26.87 -18.91
N LYS A 176 8.93 25.65 -18.84
CA LYS A 176 8.53 24.94 -17.63
C LYS A 176 8.97 23.48 -17.71
N PRO A 177 10.27 23.22 -17.48
CA PRO A 177 10.83 21.86 -17.52
C PRO A 177 10.32 21.00 -16.34
N TRP A 178 10.68 19.75 -16.35
CA TRP A 178 10.40 18.81 -15.25
C TRP A 178 11.14 19.23 -13.97
N THR A 179 10.39 19.68 -12.96
CA THR A 179 10.93 20.16 -11.66
C THR A 179 10.11 19.57 -10.51
N PRO A 180 10.64 19.54 -9.27
CA PRO A 180 9.90 19.10 -8.10
C PRO A 180 8.58 19.87 -7.88
N GLU A 181 8.56 21.17 -8.18
CA GLU A 181 7.36 22.01 -8.07
C GLU A 181 6.30 21.60 -9.09
N LEU A 182 6.72 21.23 -10.30
CA LEU A 182 5.82 20.71 -11.33
C LEU A 182 5.24 19.36 -10.89
N VAL A 183 6.08 18.48 -10.35
CA VAL A 183 5.65 17.18 -9.80
C VAL A 183 4.57 17.38 -8.72
N ALA A 184 4.82 18.24 -7.73
CA ALA A 184 3.85 18.54 -6.68
C ALA A 184 2.51 19.06 -7.23
N ARG A 185 2.58 19.93 -8.27
CA ARG A 185 1.39 20.44 -8.96
C ARG A 185 0.62 19.31 -9.67
N VAL A 186 1.31 18.42 -10.38
CA VAL A 186 0.68 17.28 -11.07
C VAL A 186 0.00 16.37 -10.08
N PHE A 187 0.65 16.05 -8.95
CA PHE A 187 0.02 15.26 -7.88
C PHE A 187 -1.23 15.93 -7.34
N HIS A 188 -1.20 17.23 -7.10
CA HIS A 188 -2.37 17.97 -6.63
C HIS A 188 -3.55 17.86 -7.61
N GLU A 189 -3.32 18.04 -8.91
CA GLU A 189 -4.35 17.91 -9.95
C GLU A 189 -4.92 16.46 -10.01
N VAL A 190 -4.04 15.45 -9.91
CA VAL A 190 -4.44 14.04 -9.87
C VAL A 190 -5.28 13.76 -8.61
N PHE A 191 -4.90 14.30 -7.46
CA PHE A 191 -5.64 14.11 -6.21
C PHE A 191 -7.02 14.78 -6.23
N LEU A 192 -7.14 15.98 -6.79
CA LEU A 192 -8.43 16.63 -7.02
C LEU A 192 -9.33 15.79 -7.95
N TYR A 193 -8.73 15.14 -8.95
CA TYR A 193 -9.48 14.23 -9.80
C TYR A 193 -9.94 12.97 -9.02
N PHE A 194 -9.09 12.35 -8.19
CA PHE A 194 -9.52 11.21 -7.36
C PHE A 194 -10.60 11.60 -6.36
N GLU A 195 -10.47 12.77 -5.73
CA GLU A 195 -11.46 13.30 -4.81
C GLU A 195 -12.85 13.39 -5.47
N THR A 196 -12.92 13.98 -6.67
CA THR A 196 -14.20 14.25 -7.36
C THR A 196 -14.74 13.04 -8.11
N ALA A 197 -13.86 12.27 -8.79
CA ALA A 197 -14.27 11.19 -9.67
C ALA A 197 -14.60 9.88 -8.93
N ILE A 198 -14.03 9.68 -7.73
CA ILE A 198 -14.19 8.44 -6.95
C ILE A 198 -14.59 8.73 -5.50
N TYR A 199 -13.72 9.40 -4.73
CA TYR A 199 -13.81 9.45 -3.28
C TYR A 199 -15.11 10.09 -2.79
N ARG A 200 -15.53 11.21 -3.38
CA ARG A 200 -16.79 11.87 -3.03
C ARG A 200 -18.05 11.10 -3.44
N ARG A 201 -17.92 10.09 -4.31
CA ARG A 201 -19.04 9.21 -4.69
C ARG A 201 -19.31 8.11 -3.69
N PHE A 202 -18.35 7.81 -2.82
CA PHE A 202 -18.53 6.88 -1.72
C PHE A 202 -19.30 7.54 -0.57
N ASP A 203 -20.10 6.75 0.15
CA ASP A 203 -20.72 7.17 1.39
C ASP A 203 -19.67 7.39 2.50
N LEU A 204 -20.03 8.12 3.54
CA LEU A 204 -19.11 8.44 4.64
C LEU A 204 -18.49 7.21 5.32
N PRO A 205 -19.26 6.11 5.58
CA PRO A 205 -18.67 4.90 6.15
C PRO A 205 -17.58 4.26 5.27
N VAL A 206 -17.77 4.24 3.94
CA VAL A 206 -16.75 3.71 3.01
C VAL A 206 -15.53 4.63 2.95
N ARG A 207 -15.73 5.96 2.88
CA ARG A 207 -14.60 6.91 2.91
C ARG A 207 -13.75 6.72 4.16
N ARG A 208 -14.40 6.67 5.33
CA ARG A 208 -13.73 6.44 6.60
C ARG A 208 -12.96 5.12 6.59
N PHE A 209 -13.55 4.05 6.13
CA PHE A 209 -12.92 2.72 6.04
C PHE A 209 -11.67 2.75 5.16
N LEU A 210 -11.73 3.42 4.00
CA LEU A 210 -10.58 3.58 3.09
C LEU A 210 -9.44 4.38 3.75
N LEU A 211 -9.75 5.49 4.45
CA LEU A 211 -8.74 6.30 5.13
C LEU A 211 -8.07 5.52 6.26
N GLU A 212 -8.82 4.75 7.04
CA GLU A 212 -8.30 4.01 8.18
C GLU A 212 -7.34 2.87 7.76
N LEU A 213 -7.49 2.35 6.54
CA LEU A 213 -6.61 1.31 5.97
C LEU A 213 -5.44 1.87 5.15
N ALA A 214 -5.49 3.14 4.75
CA ALA A 214 -4.46 3.75 3.90
C ALA A 214 -3.02 3.71 4.46
N PRO A 215 -2.76 3.78 5.80
CA PRO A 215 -1.41 3.68 6.34
C PRO A 215 -0.70 2.37 6.00
N PHE A 216 -1.44 1.29 5.77
CA PHE A 216 -0.88 -0.04 5.56
C PHE A 216 -0.66 -0.33 4.08
N GLU A 217 0.50 -0.87 3.73
CA GLU A 217 0.82 -1.22 2.33
C GLU A 217 -0.04 -2.37 1.84
N SER A 218 -0.25 -3.35 2.71
CA SER A 218 -1.13 -4.47 2.48
C SER A 218 -1.84 -4.87 3.77
N PHE A 219 -3.03 -5.42 3.66
CA PHE A 219 -3.83 -5.88 4.80
C PHE A 219 -4.73 -7.05 4.39
N ASP A 220 -5.08 -7.88 5.34
CA ASP A 220 -6.10 -8.91 5.17
C ASP A 220 -7.45 -8.46 5.82
N LEU A 221 -8.45 -9.32 5.73
CA LEU A 221 -9.76 -9.04 6.28
C LEU A 221 -9.74 -8.86 7.81
N GLU A 222 -8.88 -9.62 8.51
CA GLU A 222 -8.78 -9.55 9.97
C GLU A 222 -8.18 -8.22 10.40
N MET A 223 -7.09 -7.80 9.75
CA MET A 223 -6.48 -6.49 9.96
C MET A 223 -7.46 -5.36 9.66
N ALA A 224 -8.21 -5.46 8.54
CA ALA A 224 -9.20 -4.46 8.17
C ALA A 224 -10.29 -4.30 9.25
N ARG A 225 -10.77 -5.42 9.82
CA ARG A 225 -11.73 -5.40 10.94
C ARG A 225 -11.15 -4.76 12.20
N MET A 226 -9.93 -5.13 12.56
CA MET A 226 -9.29 -4.66 13.79
C MET A 226 -8.98 -3.17 13.72
N VAL A 227 -8.40 -2.71 12.63
CA VAL A 227 -8.01 -1.30 12.45
C VAL A 227 -9.22 -0.39 12.35
N SER A 228 -10.20 -0.73 11.50
CA SER A 228 -11.39 0.09 11.28
C SER A 228 -12.44 -0.04 12.39
N GLY A 229 -12.43 -1.16 13.12
CA GLY A 229 -13.50 -1.50 14.06
C GLY A 229 -14.84 -1.77 13.37
N ASP A 230 -14.87 -2.01 12.06
CA ASP A 230 -16.09 -2.26 11.30
C ASP A 230 -16.41 -3.76 11.22
N PRO A 231 -17.48 -4.24 11.83
CA PRO A 231 -17.85 -5.66 11.78
C PRO A 231 -18.21 -6.11 10.34
N ARG A 232 -18.61 -5.19 9.46
CA ARG A 232 -18.95 -5.45 8.05
C ARG A 232 -17.79 -5.19 7.08
N ALA A 233 -16.55 -5.21 7.56
CA ALA A 233 -15.36 -4.97 6.74
C ALA A 233 -15.31 -5.88 5.50
N GLY A 234 -15.70 -7.16 5.61
CA GLY A 234 -15.75 -8.08 4.47
C GLY A 234 -16.72 -7.64 3.38
N GLU A 235 -17.94 -7.28 3.75
CA GLU A 235 -18.94 -6.77 2.80
C GLU A 235 -18.46 -5.48 2.11
N ARG A 236 -17.79 -4.60 2.86
CA ARG A 236 -17.23 -3.36 2.29
C ARG A 236 -16.09 -3.63 1.33
N LEU A 237 -15.16 -4.52 1.69
CA LEU A 237 -14.06 -4.91 0.81
C LEU A 237 -14.59 -5.53 -0.48
N ASP A 238 -15.55 -6.45 -0.39
CA ASP A 238 -16.18 -7.07 -1.55
C ASP A 238 -16.87 -6.03 -2.44
N TRP A 239 -17.58 -5.09 -1.82
CA TRP A 239 -18.25 -4.02 -2.56
C TRP A 239 -17.25 -3.10 -3.25
N ILE A 240 -16.19 -2.63 -2.54
CA ILE A 240 -15.13 -1.77 -3.10
C ILE A 240 -14.43 -2.48 -4.25
N PHE A 241 -14.08 -3.75 -4.08
CA PHE A 241 -13.39 -4.56 -5.09
C PHE A 241 -14.20 -4.72 -6.38
N ARG A 242 -15.55 -4.86 -6.27
CA ARG A 242 -16.42 -4.88 -7.44
C ARG A 242 -16.60 -3.52 -8.07
N TYR A 243 -16.57 -2.46 -7.28
CA TYR A 243 -16.78 -1.09 -7.74
C TYR A 243 -15.55 -0.48 -8.40
N THR A 244 -14.35 -0.82 -7.93
CA THR A 244 -13.11 -0.23 -8.45
C THR A 244 -11.90 -1.14 -8.29
N THR A 245 -11.04 -1.18 -9.31
CA THR A 245 -9.75 -1.88 -9.26
C THR A 245 -8.63 -1.03 -8.63
N MET A 246 -8.97 0.07 -7.94
CA MET A 246 -8.04 0.79 -7.04
C MET A 246 -7.65 -0.03 -5.81
N LEU A 247 -8.47 -1.02 -5.43
CA LEU A 247 -8.15 -2.04 -4.45
C LEU A 247 -7.89 -3.34 -5.22
N ARG A 248 -6.74 -3.95 -4.99
CA ARG A 248 -6.31 -5.21 -5.60
C ARG A 248 -6.20 -6.29 -4.54
N TYR A 249 -6.30 -7.54 -4.95
CA TYR A 249 -6.14 -8.71 -4.13
C TYR A 249 -5.04 -9.58 -4.72
N ASP A 250 -4.05 -9.97 -3.92
CA ASP A 250 -2.92 -10.75 -4.38
C ASP A 250 -3.06 -12.26 -4.09
N ASP A 251 -2.11 -13.05 -4.60
CA ASP A 251 -2.06 -14.49 -4.40
C ASP A 251 -1.80 -14.88 -2.93
N CYS A 252 -1.31 -13.95 -2.11
CA CYS A 252 -1.11 -14.13 -0.67
C CYS A 252 -2.35 -13.82 0.16
N GLN A 253 -3.51 -13.64 -0.48
CA GLN A 253 -4.78 -13.30 0.15
C GLN A 253 -4.77 -11.95 0.90
N ARG A 254 -3.99 -10.98 0.39
CA ARG A 254 -3.91 -9.63 0.93
C ARG A 254 -4.46 -8.60 -0.05
N PHE A 255 -5.08 -7.57 0.51
CA PHE A 255 -5.54 -6.41 -0.22
C PHE A 255 -4.46 -5.34 -0.24
N HIS A 256 -4.32 -4.67 -1.38
CA HIS A 256 -3.49 -3.46 -1.49
C HIS A 256 -4.21 -2.40 -2.30
N PHE A 257 -4.03 -1.16 -1.90
CA PHE A 257 -4.44 -0.05 -2.75
C PHE A 257 -3.43 0.13 -3.89
N TRP A 258 -3.93 0.50 -5.06
CA TRP A 258 -3.05 1.01 -6.10
C TRP A 258 -2.25 2.22 -5.55
N SER A 259 -0.94 2.28 -5.82
CA SER A 259 -0.01 3.20 -5.14
C SER A 259 -0.42 4.67 -5.24
N GLY A 260 -0.85 5.13 -6.41
CA GLY A 260 -1.32 6.50 -6.61
C GLY A 260 -2.59 6.83 -5.81
N PHE A 261 -3.51 5.87 -5.70
CA PHE A 261 -4.72 6.05 -4.89
C PHE A 261 -4.42 5.99 -3.39
N ARG A 262 -3.51 5.13 -2.96
CA ARG A 262 -3.03 5.11 -1.58
C ARG A 262 -2.40 6.44 -1.19
N ALA A 263 -1.54 7.01 -2.05
CA ALA A 263 -0.95 8.33 -1.81
C ALA A 263 -2.02 9.42 -1.66
N PHE A 264 -3.08 9.39 -2.48
CA PHE A 264 -4.23 10.27 -2.32
C PHE A 264 -4.95 10.07 -0.99
N LEU A 265 -5.22 8.81 -0.59
CA LEU A 265 -5.89 8.52 0.68
C LEU A 265 -5.07 8.98 1.89
N LEU A 266 -3.73 8.84 1.85
CA LEU A 266 -2.84 9.36 2.88
C LEU A 266 -2.89 10.88 2.96
N TRP A 267 -2.87 11.58 1.82
CA TRP A 267 -3.00 13.03 1.74
C TRP A 267 -4.36 13.50 2.29
N GLU A 268 -5.45 12.81 1.98
CA GLU A 268 -6.79 13.12 2.50
C GLU A 268 -6.90 12.81 3.99
N MET A 269 -6.27 11.73 4.47
CA MET A 269 -6.20 11.39 5.88
C MET A 269 -5.49 12.47 6.70
N GLU A 270 -4.43 13.09 6.17
CA GLU A 270 -3.75 14.21 6.83
C GLU A 270 -4.65 15.44 6.97
N ARG A 271 -5.58 15.63 6.04
CA ARG A 271 -6.55 16.73 6.06
C ARG A 271 -7.74 16.48 6.99
N GLU A 272 -8.22 15.24 7.06
CA GLU A 272 -9.44 14.89 7.80
C GLU A 272 -9.15 14.43 9.24
N TYR A 273 -7.97 13.88 9.54
CA TYR A 273 -7.65 13.27 10.82
C TYR A 273 -6.56 14.03 11.57
N THR A 274 -6.75 14.17 12.89
CA THR A 274 -5.69 14.69 13.77
C THR A 274 -4.51 13.74 13.84
N GLU A 275 -3.35 14.23 14.24
CA GLU A 275 -2.14 13.42 14.39
C GLU A 275 -2.34 12.28 15.39
N GLU A 276 -3.01 12.55 16.51
CA GLU A 276 -3.31 11.54 17.55
C GLU A 276 -4.18 10.41 16.99
N LYS A 277 -5.19 10.76 16.19
CA LYS A 277 -6.04 9.73 15.54
C LYS A 277 -5.27 8.89 14.56
N ARG A 278 -4.39 9.50 13.75
CA ARG A 278 -3.51 8.77 12.80
C ARG A 278 -2.58 7.81 13.52
N LYS A 279 -1.92 8.29 14.59
CA LYS A 279 -1.05 7.47 15.44
C LYS A 279 -1.80 6.30 16.07
N ALA A 280 -2.99 6.53 16.61
CA ALA A 280 -3.83 5.49 17.19
C ALA A 280 -4.23 4.40 16.17
N LEU A 281 -4.49 4.77 14.91
CA LEU A 281 -4.78 3.80 13.84
C LEU A 281 -3.55 2.93 13.51
N ILE A 282 -2.38 3.55 13.41
CA ILE A 282 -1.13 2.84 13.14
C ILE A 282 -0.82 1.87 14.31
N SER A 283 -1.00 2.30 15.57
CA SER A 283 -0.81 1.43 16.74
C SER A 283 -1.79 0.24 16.75
N ARG A 284 -3.03 0.39 16.24
CA ARG A 284 -3.94 -0.76 16.08
C ARG A 284 -3.40 -1.77 15.07
N GLY A 285 -2.75 -1.31 13.98
CA GLY A 285 -2.02 -2.19 13.07
C GLY A 285 -0.87 -2.91 13.77
N GLY A 286 -0.14 -2.21 14.66
CA GLY A 286 0.88 -2.82 15.51
C GLY A 286 0.34 -3.97 16.35
N LEU A 287 -0.82 -3.78 16.97
CA LEU A 287 -1.49 -4.81 17.75
C LEU A 287 -1.88 -6.02 16.88
N TYR A 288 -2.36 -5.81 15.66
CA TYR A 288 -2.63 -6.90 14.73
C TYR A 288 -1.38 -7.75 14.46
N TYR A 289 -0.24 -7.11 14.15
CA TYR A 289 1.01 -7.81 13.89
C TYR A 289 1.57 -8.50 15.14
N GLU A 290 1.44 -7.88 16.33
CA GLU A 290 1.83 -8.48 17.61
C GLU A 290 1.04 -9.78 17.88
N LEU A 291 -0.28 -9.79 17.63
CA LEU A 291 -1.13 -10.97 17.77
C LEU A 291 -0.81 -12.08 16.76
N LYS A 292 -0.21 -11.72 15.61
CA LYS A 292 0.30 -12.67 14.61
C LYS A 292 1.74 -13.09 14.87
N GLU A 293 2.35 -12.65 15.96
CA GLU A 293 3.76 -12.89 16.31
C GLU A 293 4.75 -12.30 15.29
N ASP A 294 4.29 -11.36 14.46
CA ASP A 294 5.13 -10.60 13.52
C ASP A 294 5.65 -9.34 14.22
N TYR A 295 6.63 -9.54 15.08
CA TYR A 295 7.18 -8.47 15.93
C TYR A 295 7.93 -7.39 15.13
N ALA A 296 8.45 -7.71 13.94
CA ALA A 296 9.13 -6.74 13.09
C ALA A 296 8.16 -5.67 12.59
N HIS A 297 7.03 -6.07 12.01
CA HIS A 297 6.00 -5.14 11.56
C HIS A 297 5.27 -4.47 12.74
N ALA A 298 5.11 -5.19 13.87
CA ALA A 298 4.54 -4.59 15.08
C ALA A 298 5.40 -3.42 15.59
N LEU A 299 6.72 -3.60 15.70
CA LEU A 299 7.67 -2.56 16.08
C LEU A 299 7.65 -1.37 15.12
N GLU A 300 7.58 -1.62 13.81
CA GLU A 300 7.48 -0.57 12.80
C GLU A 300 6.22 0.29 13.01
N CYS A 301 5.08 -0.37 13.21
CA CYS A 301 3.81 0.31 13.46
C CYS A 301 3.84 1.09 14.76
N TYR A 302 4.27 0.49 15.88
CA TYR A 302 4.30 1.18 17.17
C TYR A 302 5.27 2.37 17.18
N THR A 303 6.43 2.23 16.53
CA THR A 303 7.39 3.33 16.36
C THR A 303 6.79 4.47 15.55
N SER A 304 6.19 4.16 14.40
CA SER A 304 5.51 5.15 13.55
C SER A 304 4.28 5.77 14.23
N GLY A 305 3.59 5.00 15.07
CA GLY A 305 2.49 5.45 15.92
C GLY A 305 2.92 6.25 17.14
N GLY A 306 4.23 6.28 17.48
CA GLY A 306 4.76 6.94 18.66
C GLY A 306 4.38 6.26 19.99
N ASP A 307 4.04 4.98 19.94
CA ASP A 307 3.71 4.16 21.12
C ASP A 307 4.98 3.62 21.78
N HIS A 308 5.72 4.51 22.44
CA HIS A 308 7.00 4.18 23.05
C HIS A 308 6.90 3.06 24.10
N SER A 309 5.76 2.98 24.80
CA SER A 309 5.53 1.93 25.80
C SER A 309 5.51 0.54 25.14
N LYS A 310 4.80 0.39 24.02
CA LYS A 310 4.76 -0.87 23.27
C LYS A 310 6.09 -1.21 22.60
N VAL A 311 6.80 -0.21 22.08
CA VAL A 311 8.16 -0.41 21.55
C VAL A 311 9.08 -0.93 22.65
N SER A 312 9.06 -0.29 23.84
CA SER A 312 9.84 -0.73 25.02
C SER A 312 9.52 -2.17 25.42
N GLU A 313 8.24 -2.51 25.52
CA GLU A 313 7.76 -3.87 25.88
C GLU A 313 8.32 -4.92 24.90
N LEU A 314 8.20 -4.69 23.59
CA LEU A 314 8.67 -5.64 22.57
C LEU A 314 10.21 -5.75 22.54
N LEU A 315 10.94 -4.65 22.74
CA LEU A 315 12.40 -4.68 22.82
C LEU A 315 12.89 -5.42 24.07
N VAL A 316 12.24 -5.21 25.23
CA VAL A 316 12.55 -5.96 26.44
C VAL A 316 12.29 -7.45 26.25
N ARG A 317 11.14 -7.80 25.67
CA ARG A 317 10.78 -9.19 25.36
C ARG A 317 11.79 -9.83 24.39
N ASN A 318 12.21 -9.12 23.35
CA ASN A 318 13.25 -9.60 22.43
C ASN A 318 14.59 -9.83 23.14
N ALA A 319 15.00 -8.92 24.04
CA ALA A 319 16.22 -9.05 24.81
C ALA A 319 16.19 -10.21 25.82
N GLU A 320 14.99 -10.56 26.32
CA GLU A 320 14.79 -11.71 27.21
C GLU A 320 14.81 -13.05 26.47
N LEU A 321 14.21 -13.11 25.29
CA LEU A 321 14.19 -14.32 24.45
C LEU A 321 15.56 -14.60 23.82
N HIS A 322 16.38 -13.58 23.57
CA HIS A 322 17.66 -13.67 22.87
C HIS A 322 18.80 -12.98 23.64
N PRO A 323 19.11 -13.41 24.86
CA PRO A 323 20.04 -12.69 25.75
C PRO A 323 21.48 -12.59 25.21
N GLY A 324 21.88 -13.49 24.31
CA GLY A 324 23.26 -13.53 23.81
C GLY A 324 23.50 -12.83 22.48
N MET A 325 22.49 -12.72 21.64
CA MET A 325 22.63 -12.18 20.29
C MET A 325 21.68 -11.02 19.96
N GLY A 326 20.67 -10.78 20.78
CA GLY A 326 19.70 -9.67 20.85
C GLY A 326 19.25 -9.01 19.55
N HIS A 327 19.81 -9.41 18.41
CA HIS A 327 19.60 -8.77 17.11
C HIS A 327 19.72 -7.23 17.18
N TYR A 328 20.61 -6.74 18.06
CA TYR A 328 20.70 -5.31 18.39
C TYR A 328 20.92 -4.42 17.17
N ALA A 329 21.73 -4.89 16.18
CA ALA A 329 21.96 -4.12 14.97
C ALA A 329 20.68 -3.92 14.13
N GLU A 330 19.82 -4.94 14.06
CA GLU A 330 18.53 -4.88 13.36
C GLU A 330 17.52 -4.02 14.12
N MET A 331 17.66 -3.98 15.46
CA MET A 331 16.78 -3.22 16.36
C MET A 331 17.22 -1.78 16.62
N GLU A 332 18.38 -1.35 16.05
CA GLU A 332 18.98 -0.04 16.31
C GLU A 332 17.98 1.11 16.17
N LYS A 333 17.23 1.16 15.07
CA LYS A 333 16.28 2.24 14.80
C LYS A 333 15.19 2.35 15.87
N TYR A 334 14.79 1.23 16.45
CA TYR A 334 13.74 1.19 17.47
C TYR A 334 14.30 1.64 18.84
N TYR A 335 15.49 1.18 19.22
CA TYR A 335 16.17 1.67 20.42
C TYR A 335 16.40 3.18 20.38
N ARG A 336 16.85 3.70 19.23
CA ARG A 336 17.09 5.14 19.04
C ARG A 336 15.81 5.99 18.95
N SER A 337 14.68 5.38 18.69
CA SER A 337 13.37 6.08 18.67
C SER A 337 12.80 6.30 20.07
N LEU A 338 13.29 5.57 21.09
CA LEU A 338 12.80 5.70 22.45
C LEU A 338 13.30 6.97 23.11
N PRO A 339 12.45 7.68 23.88
CA PRO A 339 12.89 8.73 24.78
C PRO A 339 13.90 8.18 25.80
N GLU A 340 14.90 8.98 26.18
CA GLU A 340 15.92 8.60 27.16
C GLU A 340 15.31 8.14 28.50
N ALA A 341 14.21 8.78 28.92
CA ALA A 341 13.50 8.40 30.15
C ALA A 341 12.97 6.97 30.13
N GLU A 342 12.48 6.49 28.97
CA GLU A 342 12.02 5.11 28.80
C GLU A 342 13.17 4.11 28.89
N ILE A 343 14.31 4.45 28.31
CA ILE A 343 15.51 3.60 28.37
C ILE A 343 16.03 3.50 29.79
N LEU A 344 16.11 4.65 30.52
CA LEU A 344 16.57 4.69 31.89
C LEU A 344 15.64 3.97 32.88
N ALA A 345 14.38 3.78 32.53
CA ALA A 345 13.41 3.05 33.36
C ALA A 345 13.58 1.51 33.29
N SER A 346 14.37 0.99 32.32
CA SER A 346 14.48 -0.47 32.08
C SER A 346 15.94 -0.95 32.04
N PRO A 347 16.35 -1.83 32.96
CA PRO A 347 17.66 -2.47 32.91
C PRO A 347 17.97 -3.19 31.58
N SER A 348 16.95 -3.81 30.97
CA SER A 348 17.08 -4.50 29.68
C SER A 348 17.35 -3.52 28.54
N LEU A 349 16.69 -2.36 28.54
CA LEU A 349 16.91 -1.35 27.50
C LEU A 349 18.26 -0.66 27.65
N MET A 350 18.72 -0.36 28.88
CA MET A 350 20.06 0.17 29.14
C MET A 350 21.14 -0.82 28.67
N GLN A 351 20.98 -2.12 28.96
CA GLN A 351 21.88 -3.15 28.43
C GLN A 351 21.88 -3.15 26.90
N GLY A 352 20.71 -3.13 26.28
CA GLY A 352 20.56 -3.12 24.83
C GLY A 352 21.28 -1.93 24.20
N MET A 353 21.10 -0.72 24.76
CA MET A 353 21.78 0.49 24.30
C MET A 353 23.31 0.41 24.45
N SER A 354 23.81 -0.15 25.59
CA SER A 354 25.24 -0.34 25.77
C SER A 354 25.83 -1.31 24.72
N MET A 355 25.15 -2.44 24.48
CA MET A 355 25.54 -3.39 23.45
C MET A 355 25.50 -2.79 22.06
N LEU A 356 24.43 -2.05 21.73
CA LEU A 356 24.28 -1.38 20.45
C LEU A 356 25.40 -0.39 20.17
N CYS A 357 25.72 0.48 21.13
CA CYS A 357 26.83 1.42 21.04
C CYS A 357 28.18 0.69 20.83
N ALA A 358 28.41 -0.40 21.53
CA ALA A 358 29.61 -1.20 21.36
C ALA A 358 29.73 -1.82 19.96
N LEU A 359 28.60 -2.31 19.38
CA LEU A 359 28.56 -2.89 18.03
C LEU A 359 28.90 -1.87 16.94
N VAL A 360 28.52 -0.62 17.12
CA VAL A 360 28.85 0.48 16.18
C VAL A 360 30.20 1.17 16.57
N MET A 361 30.99 0.58 17.46
CA MET A 361 32.28 1.10 17.95
C MET A 361 32.19 2.43 18.70
N ASP A 362 31.00 2.82 19.16
CA ASP A 362 30.81 3.95 20.09
C ASP A 362 31.03 3.49 21.54
N TYR A 363 32.32 3.34 21.91
CA TYR A 363 32.67 2.85 23.24
C TYR A 363 32.34 3.85 24.35
N GLU A 364 32.34 5.16 24.06
CA GLU A 364 31.92 6.17 25.03
C GLU A 364 30.43 6.09 25.33
N GLY A 365 29.62 5.97 24.32
CA GLY A 365 28.17 5.72 24.47
C GLY A 365 27.89 4.42 25.21
N SER A 366 28.61 3.35 24.89
CA SER A 366 28.47 2.06 25.56
C SER A 366 28.78 2.16 27.07
N GLU A 367 29.89 2.80 27.46
CA GLU A 367 30.23 2.98 28.86
C GLU A 367 29.28 3.95 29.60
N ARG A 368 28.74 4.95 28.93
CA ARG A 368 27.67 5.79 29.47
C ARG A 368 26.47 4.96 29.91
N TRP A 369 25.93 4.16 29.01
CA TRP A 369 24.76 3.34 29.33
C TRP A 369 25.05 2.25 30.35
N TYR A 370 26.24 1.68 30.34
CA TYR A 370 26.69 0.78 31.40
C TYR A 370 26.72 1.50 32.77
N GLY A 371 27.23 2.73 32.83
CA GLY A 371 27.27 3.54 34.06
C GLY A 371 25.85 3.89 34.59
N GLU A 372 24.90 4.18 33.69
CA GLU A 372 23.51 4.40 34.09
C GLU A 372 22.87 3.12 34.66
N LEU A 373 23.12 1.97 34.02
CA LEU A 373 22.66 0.69 34.55
C LEU A 373 23.29 0.35 35.90
N GLN A 374 24.57 0.70 36.13
CA GLN A 374 25.24 0.54 37.40
C GLN A 374 24.62 1.40 38.49
N LYS A 375 24.35 2.68 38.21
CA LYS A 375 23.64 3.58 39.13
C LYS A 375 22.22 3.04 39.47
N PHE A 376 21.51 2.53 38.47
CA PHE A 376 20.19 1.90 38.68
C PHE A 376 20.31 0.72 39.67
N ALA A 377 21.29 -0.18 39.48
CA ALA A 377 21.51 -1.34 40.33
C ALA A 377 21.93 -0.98 41.77
N GLU A 378 22.62 0.16 41.96
CA GLU A 378 23.06 0.67 43.27
C GLU A 378 21.90 1.27 44.06
N HIS A 379 20.91 1.90 43.36
CA HIS A 379 19.74 2.52 44.00
C HIS A 379 18.64 1.53 44.35
N CYS A 380 18.66 0.31 43.81
CA CYS A 380 17.68 -0.73 44.10
C CYS A 380 18.10 -1.61 45.27
N ASP A 381 17.14 -2.00 46.11
CA ASP A 381 17.37 -2.98 47.17
C ASP A 381 17.91 -4.31 46.61
N ARG A 382 18.78 -4.98 47.39
CA ARG A 382 19.41 -6.25 46.98
C ARG A 382 18.40 -7.37 46.74
N GLN A 383 17.22 -7.31 47.33
CA GLN A 383 16.18 -8.32 47.18
C GLN A 383 15.13 -7.96 46.14
N ASP A 384 15.13 -6.72 45.64
CA ASP A 384 14.19 -6.29 44.60
C ASP A 384 14.46 -6.99 43.26
N ALA A 385 13.36 -7.34 42.58
CA ALA A 385 13.44 -8.04 41.27
C ALA A 385 14.18 -7.17 40.21
N ALA A 386 13.88 -5.88 40.16
CA ALA A 386 14.54 -4.96 39.22
C ALA A 386 16.04 -4.80 39.52
N GLY A 387 16.42 -4.75 40.82
CA GLY A 387 17.83 -4.70 41.22
C GLY A 387 18.59 -6.00 40.92
N LYS A 388 17.95 -7.15 41.06
CA LYS A 388 18.53 -8.45 40.64
C LYS A 388 18.72 -8.50 39.12
N GLN A 389 17.73 -8.09 38.37
CA GLN A 389 17.80 -8.03 36.91
C GLN A 389 18.93 -7.09 36.45
N ALA A 390 19.02 -5.89 37.01
CA ALA A 390 20.09 -4.93 36.68
C ALA A 390 21.49 -5.52 36.93
N ARG A 391 21.71 -6.17 38.07
CA ARG A 391 22.97 -6.83 38.40
C ARG A 391 23.31 -7.98 37.44
N GLY A 392 22.29 -8.77 37.06
CA GLY A 392 22.45 -9.82 36.06
C GLY A 392 22.87 -9.26 34.69
N ARG A 393 22.24 -8.16 34.28
CA ARG A 393 22.54 -7.48 33.02
C ARG A 393 23.95 -6.84 33.02
N LEU A 394 24.39 -6.28 34.15
CA LEU A 394 25.77 -5.78 34.30
C LEU A 394 26.79 -6.89 34.15
N ALA A 395 26.60 -8.03 34.87
CA ALA A 395 27.47 -9.17 34.75
C ALA A 395 27.58 -9.71 33.33
N TRP A 396 26.47 -9.66 32.56
CA TRP A 396 26.49 -10.01 31.17
C TRP A 396 27.30 -9.02 30.32
N LEU A 397 27.14 -7.70 30.51
CA LEU A 397 27.89 -6.68 29.81
C LEU A 397 29.41 -6.78 30.10
N ASP A 398 29.81 -7.10 31.35
CA ASP A 398 31.22 -7.28 31.72
C ASP A 398 31.90 -8.41 30.92
N ILE A 399 31.13 -9.41 30.47
CA ILE A 399 31.62 -10.52 29.65
C ILE A 399 31.55 -10.21 28.16
N SER A 400 30.47 -9.55 27.74
CA SER A 400 30.10 -9.41 26.32
C SER A 400 30.69 -8.18 25.65
N LEU A 401 31.08 -7.15 26.42
CA LEU A 401 31.63 -5.92 25.86
C LEU A 401 33.08 -6.08 25.41
N PRO A 402 33.40 -5.83 24.14
CA PRO A 402 34.77 -6.01 23.61
C PRO A 402 35.83 -5.17 24.34
N GLN A 403 35.51 -3.97 24.80
CA GLN A 403 36.41 -3.05 25.46
C GLN A 403 36.78 -3.46 26.88
N ARG A 404 36.02 -4.35 27.50
CA ARG A 404 36.30 -4.83 28.87
C ARG A 404 37.26 -6.01 28.93
N GLY A 405 37.42 -6.74 27.83
CA GLY A 405 38.48 -7.74 27.61
C GLY A 405 38.62 -8.84 28.65
N VAL A 406 39.81 -9.52 28.66
CA VAL A 406 40.11 -10.68 29.49
C VAL A 406 40.11 -10.36 31.01
N LYS A 407 40.37 -9.10 31.40
CA LYS A 407 40.31 -8.68 32.83
C LYS A 407 38.90 -8.76 33.39
N GLY A 408 37.88 -8.37 32.62
CA GLY A 408 36.49 -8.52 33.02
C GLY A 408 36.08 -9.96 33.21
N LEU A 409 36.54 -10.88 32.35
CA LEU A 409 36.26 -12.31 32.45
C LEU A 409 36.76 -12.93 33.76
N THR A 410 37.98 -12.62 34.20
CA THR A 410 38.58 -13.22 35.42
C THR A 410 37.96 -12.70 36.71
N GLU A 411 37.50 -11.45 36.74
CA GLU A 411 36.82 -10.85 37.88
C GLU A 411 35.35 -11.27 37.99
N THR A 412 34.71 -11.59 36.85
CA THR A 412 33.28 -11.85 36.76
C THR A 412 32.90 -13.34 36.79
N ILE A 413 33.87 -14.28 36.58
CA ILE A 413 33.65 -15.73 36.66
C ILE A 413 32.85 -16.16 37.93
N PRO A 414 33.15 -15.68 39.14
CA PRO A 414 32.41 -16.06 40.35
C PRO A 414 30.97 -15.56 40.36
N ALA A 415 30.69 -14.43 39.71
CA ALA A 415 29.35 -13.86 39.61
C ALA A 415 28.51 -14.61 38.56
N VAL A 416 29.12 -14.96 37.42
CA VAL A 416 28.51 -15.76 36.36
C VAL A 416 28.15 -17.16 36.84
N PHE A 417 29.04 -17.79 37.61
CA PHE A 417 28.76 -19.11 38.17
C PHE A 417 27.55 -19.08 39.13
N ARG A 418 27.39 -18.00 39.91
CA ARG A 418 26.19 -17.79 40.76
C ARG A 418 24.95 -17.57 39.94
N LEU A 419 24.98 -16.82 38.83
CA LEU A 419 23.86 -16.59 37.94
C LEU A 419 23.38 -17.89 37.26
N LEU A 420 24.34 -18.72 36.78
CA LEU A 420 24.04 -20.02 36.15
C LEU A 420 23.49 -21.03 37.14
N THR A 421 23.92 -20.98 38.43
CA THR A 421 23.45 -21.90 39.47
C THR A 421 22.13 -21.48 40.08
N ASN A 422 21.75 -20.21 40.06
CA ASN A 422 20.52 -19.69 40.70
C ASN A 422 19.33 -19.59 39.75
N LYS A 423 19.42 -20.06 38.51
CA LYS A 423 18.32 -19.95 37.51
C LYS A 423 17.70 -18.53 37.36
N GLU A 424 18.44 -17.47 37.71
CA GLU A 424 17.95 -16.09 37.68
C GLU A 424 18.16 -15.40 36.32
N VAL A 425 18.66 -16.15 35.32
CA VAL A 425 18.78 -15.69 33.92
C VAL A 425 18.22 -16.80 33.02
N ALA A 426 16.94 -16.83 32.89
CA ALA A 426 16.22 -17.48 31.80
C ALA A 426 15.27 -16.47 31.17
#